data_d8f419ea13fc1de966f612c2ee692084
#
_entry.id   d8f419ea13fc1de966f612c2ee692084
#
_cell.length_a   1.000
_cell.length_b   1.000
_cell.length_c   1.000
_cell.angle_alpha   90.00
_cell.angle_beta   90.00
_cell.angle_gamma   90.00
#
_symmetry.space_group_name_H-M   'P 1'
#
loop_
_entity.id
_entity.type
_entity.pdbx_description
1 polymer ?
#
loop_
_entity_poly.entity_id
_entity_poly.type
_entity_poly.pdbx_seq_one_letter_code
_entity_poly.pdbx_strand_id
1 'polypeptide(L)'
;AIIQHVTTPVGRKMMVSKMLSFLKKEENIKNTPYINCYNSLAFEDMIKAYSNYALALNVTELRNTYLLKNPIYKLHLRTFEIPMCGGIEFTTYNDELASYFEEGKEIVFYKSKEEMIDKVRFYLSEKKFKLRESIRYAARTRAEKEHTWFNRFSHVLNNLNIH
;
A
#
# COMPACT_ATOMS: atom_id res chain seq x y z
N ALA A 1 25.59 -8.57 9.01
CA ALA A 1 24.29 -7.85 8.97
C ALA A 1 23.56 -7.87 10.33
N ILE A 2 23.48 -9.02 11.05
CA ILE A 2 22.76 -9.12 12.34
C ILE A 2 23.42 -8.28 13.44
N ILE A 3 24.76 -8.25 13.51
CA ILE A 3 25.52 -7.52 14.54
C ILE A 3 25.32 -5.99 14.42
N GLN A 4 25.23 -5.44 13.22
CA GLN A 4 24.98 -4.01 13.00
C GLN A 4 23.60 -3.55 13.49
N HIS A 5 22.60 -4.44 13.51
CA HIS A 5 21.27 -4.10 14.00
C HIS A 5 21.17 -4.02 15.53
N VAL A 6 22.02 -4.77 16.25
CA VAL A 6 22.02 -4.79 17.72
C VAL A 6 22.73 -3.58 18.33
N THR A 7 23.65 -2.97 17.61
CA THR A 7 24.47 -1.85 18.11
C THR A 7 23.74 -0.51 18.11
N THR A 8 22.68 -0.35 17.32
CA THR A 8 21.91 0.91 17.27
C THR A 8 20.67 0.85 18.18
N PRO A 9 20.23 1.99 18.78
CA PRO A 9 18.98 2.05 19.57
C PRO A 9 17.75 1.62 18.77
N VAL A 10 17.70 1.96 17.47
CA VAL A 10 16.64 1.58 16.53
C VAL A 10 16.66 0.07 16.29
N GLY A 11 17.82 -0.51 16.01
CA GLY A 11 17.97 -1.93 15.77
C GLY A 11 17.59 -2.77 17.00
N ARG A 12 17.92 -2.31 18.22
CA ARG A 12 17.49 -2.96 19.47
C ARG A 12 15.97 -2.94 19.64
N LYS A 13 15.30 -1.80 19.40
CA LYS A 13 13.84 -1.73 19.45
C LYS A 13 13.18 -2.66 18.43
N MET A 14 13.69 -2.72 17.21
CA MET A 14 13.20 -3.63 16.17
C MET A 14 13.39 -5.10 16.55
N MET A 15 14.51 -5.44 17.17
CA MET A 15 14.79 -6.82 17.61
C MET A 15 13.86 -7.24 18.76
N VAL A 16 13.65 -6.37 19.76
CA VAL A 16 12.71 -6.60 20.85
C VAL A 16 11.28 -6.76 20.32
N SER A 17 10.85 -5.90 19.40
CA SER A 17 9.54 -6.02 18.76
C SER A 17 9.36 -7.34 18.01
N LYS A 18 10.39 -7.77 17.28
CA LYS A 18 10.38 -9.05 16.59
C LYS A 18 10.30 -10.22 17.58
N MET A 19 11.04 -10.16 18.67
CA MET A 19 10.98 -11.17 19.73
C MET A 19 9.60 -11.23 20.38
N LEU A 20 9.01 -10.07 20.71
CA LEU A 20 7.68 -10.00 21.28
C LEU A 20 6.60 -10.48 20.29
N SER A 21 6.78 -10.28 19.00
CA SER A 21 5.84 -10.80 17.99
C SER A 21 5.85 -12.32 17.87
N PHE A 22 6.98 -12.98 18.17
CA PHE A 22 7.03 -14.44 18.27
C PHE A 22 6.38 -14.98 19.56
N LEU A 23 6.40 -14.19 20.63
CA LEU A 23 5.79 -14.58 21.92
C LEU A 23 4.27 -14.31 21.96
N LYS A 24 3.79 -13.37 21.16
CA LYS A 24 2.35 -13.19 20.94
C LYS A 24 1.87 -14.35 20.06
N LYS A 25 1.05 -15.21 20.66
CA LYS A 25 0.27 -16.20 19.91
C LYS A 25 -0.48 -15.44 18.81
N GLU A 26 -0.16 -15.73 17.54
CA GLU A 26 -0.87 -15.14 16.42
C GLU A 26 -2.35 -15.45 16.62
N GLU A 27 -3.16 -14.44 16.88
CA GLU A 27 -4.60 -14.58 16.80
C GLU A 27 -4.88 -15.10 15.40
N ASN A 28 -5.57 -16.22 15.35
CA ASN A 28 -5.76 -16.96 14.11
C ASN A 28 -6.75 -16.16 13.25
N ILE A 29 -6.24 -15.17 12.50
CA ILE A 29 -7.02 -14.28 11.63
C ILE A 29 -7.94 -15.10 10.72
N LYS A 30 -7.53 -16.31 10.35
CA LYS A 30 -8.34 -17.24 9.55
C LYS A 30 -9.68 -17.60 10.20
N ASN A 31 -9.81 -17.51 11.51
CA ASN A 31 -11.04 -17.81 12.24
C ASN A 31 -11.87 -16.54 12.55
N THR A 32 -11.45 -15.37 12.06
CA THR A 32 -12.20 -14.14 12.25
C THR A 32 -13.39 -14.11 11.27
N PRO A 33 -14.63 -13.90 11.75
CA PRO A 33 -15.79 -13.77 10.87
C PRO A 33 -15.57 -12.70 9.80
N TYR A 34 -16.03 -12.96 8.58
CA TYR A 34 -15.94 -12.06 7.43
C TYR A 34 -14.53 -11.84 6.86
N ILE A 35 -13.50 -12.55 7.34
CA ILE A 35 -12.17 -12.54 6.75
C ILE A 35 -11.96 -13.82 5.94
N ASN A 36 -11.76 -13.67 4.65
CA ASN A 36 -11.35 -14.74 3.76
C ASN A 36 -9.85 -14.67 3.52
N CYS A 37 -9.14 -15.71 3.92
CA CYS A 37 -7.69 -15.81 3.70
C CYS A 37 -7.42 -16.70 2.48
N TYR A 38 -6.69 -16.16 1.53
CA TYR A 38 -6.27 -16.88 0.33
C TYR A 38 -4.76 -17.09 0.34
N ASN A 39 -4.29 -18.11 -0.34
CA ASN A 39 -2.88 -18.25 -0.69
C ASN A 39 -2.48 -17.18 -1.72
N SER A 40 -1.19 -17.15 -2.12
CA SER A 40 -0.75 -16.30 -3.22
C SER A 40 -1.62 -16.52 -4.45
N LEU A 41 -2.16 -15.42 -4.98
CA LEU A 41 -2.98 -15.43 -6.18
C LEU A 41 -2.10 -15.55 -7.43
N ALA A 42 -2.58 -16.24 -8.46
CA ALA A 42 -2.04 -16.11 -9.81
C ALA A 42 -2.22 -14.67 -10.32
N PHE A 43 -1.45 -14.27 -11.32
CA PHE A 43 -1.44 -12.89 -11.82
C PHE A 43 -2.84 -12.43 -12.29
N GLU A 44 -3.53 -13.27 -13.05
CA GLU A 44 -4.89 -13.00 -13.54
C GLU A 44 -5.91 -12.84 -12.43
N ASP A 45 -5.80 -13.65 -11.38
CA ASP A 45 -6.70 -13.60 -10.22
C ASP A 45 -6.40 -12.36 -9.35
N MET A 46 -5.14 -11.93 -9.28
CA MET A 46 -4.75 -10.68 -8.63
C MET A 46 -5.37 -9.48 -9.35
N ILE A 47 -5.32 -9.44 -10.68
CA ILE A 47 -5.96 -8.39 -11.49
C ILE A 47 -7.46 -8.32 -11.18
N LYS A 48 -8.15 -9.47 -11.22
CA LYS A 48 -9.57 -9.56 -10.90
C LYS A 48 -9.89 -9.12 -9.47
N ALA A 49 -9.03 -9.50 -8.50
CA ALA A 49 -9.20 -9.08 -7.13
C ALA A 49 -9.13 -7.55 -7.01
N TYR A 50 -8.09 -6.89 -7.55
CA TYR A 50 -7.97 -5.44 -7.48
C TYR A 50 -9.11 -4.70 -8.22
N SER A 51 -9.57 -5.20 -9.35
CA SER A 51 -10.66 -4.56 -10.10
C SER A 51 -12.04 -4.72 -9.44
N ASN A 52 -12.27 -5.82 -8.72
CA ASN A 52 -13.60 -6.14 -8.17
C ASN A 52 -13.85 -5.59 -6.76
N TYR A 53 -12.81 -5.41 -5.95
CA TYR A 53 -12.98 -4.92 -4.59
C TYR A 53 -13.08 -3.39 -4.55
N ALA A 54 -13.89 -2.87 -3.61
CA ALA A 54 -14.14 -1.43 -3.49
C ALA A 54 -12.87 -0.63 -3.13
N LEU A 55 -12.02 -1.19 -2.28
CA LEU A 55 -10.73 -0.63 -1.85
C LEU A 55 -9.70 -1.75 -1.75
N ALA A 56 -8.46 -1.46 -2.10
CA ALA A 56 -7.31 -2.34 -1.92
C ALA A 56 -6.37 -1.76 -0.85
N LEU A 57 -6.39 -2.36 0.34
CA LEU A 57 -5.50 -1.93 1.43
C LEU A 57 -4.06 -2.34 1.11
N ASN A 58 -3.17 -1.36 1.01
CA ASN A 58 -1.73 -1.56 0.87
C ASN A 58 -1.00 -0.99 2.09
N VAL A 59 -0.29 -1.84 2.81
CA VAL A 59 0.50 -1.43 3.98
C VAL A 59 1.94 -1.18 3.53
N THR A 60 2.33 0.09 3.50
CA THR A 60 3.66 0.52 3.02
C THR A 60 4.70 0.67 4.13
N GLU A 61 4.29 0.58 5.40
CA GLU A 61 5.21 0.61 6.51
C GLU A 61 6.15 -0.59 6.51
N LEU A 62 7.44 -0.33 6.67
CA LEU A 62 8.42 -1.39 6.83
C LEU A 62 8.15 -2.14 8.14
N ARG A 63 8.08 -3.47 8.04
CA ARG A 63 7.77 -4.34 9.18
C ARG A 63 8.63 -4.01 10.41
N ASN A 64 7.97 -3.89 11.57
CA ASN A 64 8.55 -3.55 12.86
C ASN A 64 9.07 -2.12 13.03
N THR A 65 8.82 -1.21 12.09
CA THR A 65 9.15 0.22 12.27
C THR A 65 8.02 1.02 12.88
N TYR A 66 6.82 0.47 12.99
CA TYR A 66 5.66 1.10 13.63
C TYR A 66 5.88 1.49 15.11
N LEU A 67 6.92 0.93 15.75
CA LEU A 67 7.36 1.32 17.10
C LEU A 67 8.22 2.58 17.14
N LEU A 68 8.66 3.06 15.98
CA LEU A 68 9.47 4.26 15.88
C LEU A 68 8.56 5.49 15.94
N LYS A 69 9.09 6.60 16.45
CA LYS A 69 8.41 7.89 16.39
C LYS A 69 8.07 8.29 14.95
N ASN A 70 8.98 7.95 14.02
CA ASN A 70 8.80 8.14 12.58
C ASN A 70 8.96 6.76 11.93
N PRO A 71 7.88 6.07 11.58
CA PRO A 71 7.92 4.82 10.84
C PRO A 71 8.63 4.99 9.51
N ILE A 72 9.28 3.93 9.03
CA ILE A 72 9.91 3.91 7.71
C ILE A 72 8.89 3.36 6.72
N TYR A 73 8.59 4.14 5.70
CA TYR A 73 7.74 3.73 4.60
C TYR A 73 8.57 3.19 3.45
N LYS A 74 8.02 2.26 2.72
CA LYS A 74 8.64 1.67 1.55
C LYS A 74 7.65 1.67 0.40
N LEU A 75 8.05 2.27 -0.70
CA LEU A 75 7.28 2.19 -1.92
C LEU A 75 7.31 0.75 -2.45
N HIS A 76 6.13 0.20 -2.69
CA HIS A 76 5.95 -1.14 -3.25
C HIS A 76 5.45 -1.05 -4.68
N LEU A 77 5.77 -2.06 -5.47
CA LEU A 77 5.29 -2.17 -6.85
C LEU A 77 3.75 -2.16 -6.93
N ARG A 78 3.09 -2.70 -5.90
CA ARG A 78 1.62 -2.71 -5.76
C ARG A 78 0.99 -1.33 -5.86
N THR A 79 1.67 -0.28 -5.45
CA THR A 79 1.22 1.11 -5.59
C THR A 79 0.89 1.47 -7.04
N PHE A 80 1.56 0.85 -7.99
CA PHE A 80 1.34 1.07 -9.41
C PHE A 80 0.48 -0.04 -10.02
N GLU A 81 0.58 -1.27 -9.51
CA GLU A 81 -0.22 -2.41 -9.97
C GLU A 81 -1.69 -2.26 -9.64
N ILE A 82 -2.03 -1.78 -8.43
CA ILE A 82 -3.43 -1.60 -8.01
C ILE A 82 -4.19 -0.67 -8.96
N PRO A 83 -3.74 0.57 -9.22
CA PRO A 83 -4.42 1.44 -10.18
C PRO A 83 -4.37 0.92 -11.62
N MET A 84 -3.27 0.30 -12.05
CA MET A 84 -3.19 -0.34 -13.37
C MET A 84 -4.27 -1.41 -13.57
N CYS A 85 -4.61 -2.15 -12.51
CA CYS A 85 -5.68 -3.13 -12.51
C CYS A 85 -7.09 -2.51 -12.32
N GLY A 86 -7.21 -1.19 -12.23
CA GLY A 86 -8.49 -0.50 -11.97
C GLY A 86 -8.93 -0.60 -10.51
N GLY A 87 -8.02 -0.84 -9.56
CA GLY A 87 -8.28 -0.80 -8.13
C GLY A 87 -8.13 0.60 -7.55
N ILE A 88 -8.67 0.82 -6.35
CA ILE A 88 -8.42 2.02 -5.54
C ILE A 88 -7.44 1.65 -4.45
N GLU A 89 -6.25 2.19 -4.49
CA GLU A 89 -5.29 1.99 -3.40
C GLU A 89 -5.72 2.79 -2.17
N PHE A 90 -5.75 2.11 -1.04
CA PHE A 90 -6.01 2.67 0.28
C PHE A 90 -4.81 2.39 1.17
N THR A 91 -4.07 3.42 1.56
CA THR A 91 -2.77 3.24 2.19
C THR A 91 -2.41 4.35 3.18
N THR A 92 -1.38 4.12 3.99
CA THR A 92 -0.85 5.15 4.89
C THR A 92 -0.24 6.29 4.09
N TYR A 93 -0.50 7.52 4.51
CA TYR A 93 0.08 8.71 3.88
C TYR A 93 1.60 8.70 3.99
N ASN A 94 2.28 9.00 2.89
CA ASN A 94 3.67 9.42 2.87
C ASN A 94 3.91 10.39 1.69
N ASP A 95 4.89 11.26 1.86
CA ASP A 95 5.15 12.36 0.92
C ASP A 95 5.58 11.85 -0.46
N GLU A 96 6.37 10.78 -0.53
CA GLU A 96 6.80 10.19 -1.78
C GLU A 96 5.60 9.69 -2.59
N LEU A 97 4.67 8.96 -1.94
CA LEU A 97 3.50 8.43 -2.60
C LEU A 97 2.53 9.54 -3.04
N ALA A 98 2.39 10.58 -2.23
CA ALA A 98 1.60 11.76 -2.55
C ALA A 98 2.16 12.58 -3.74
N SER A 99 3.43 12.38 -4.11
CA SER A 99 3.99 12.97 -5.33
C SER A 99 3.59 12.25 -6.62
N TYR A 100 3.15 10.99 -6.53
CA TYR A 100 2.75 10.19 -7.69
C TYR A 100 1.25 10.24 -7.96
N PHE A 101 0.42 10.33 -6.90
CA PHE A 101 -1.04 10.25 -6.99
C PHE A 101 -1.72 11.32 -6.13
N GLU A 102 -2.80 11.89 -6.66
CA GLU A 102 -3.59 12.93 -6.00
C GLU A 102 -4.59 12.32 -5.00
N GLU A 103 -4.50 12.75 -3.72
CA GLU A 103 -5.40 12.33 -2.64
C GLU A 103 -6.88 12.56 -2.98
N GLY A 104 -7.70 11.53 -2.76
CA GLY A 104 -9.15 11.59 -2.96
C GLY A 104 -9.62 11.59 -4.42
N LYS A 105 -8.68 11.67 -5.37
CA LYS A 105 -8.96 11.65 -6.80
C LYS A 105 -8.33 10.43 -7.51
N GLU A 106 -7.15 10.01 -7.09
CA GLU A 106 -6.39 8.91 -7.70
C GLU A 106 -5.98 7.85 -6.67
N ILE A 107 -5.90 8.24 -5.40
CA ILE A 107 -5.51 7.39 -4.28
C ILE A 107 -6.26 7.82 -3.02
N VAL A 108 -6.37 6.95 -2.03
CA VAL A 108 -6.95 7.29 -0.72
C VAL A 108 -5.93 7.02 0.36
N PHE A 109 -5.51 8.07 1.06
CA PHE A 109 -4.59 7.99 2.21
C PHE A 109 -5.32 7.98 3.54
N TYR A 110 -4.66 7.49 4.57
CA TYR A 110 -5.02 7.71 5.97
C TYR A 110 -3.76 7.96 6.80
N LYS A 111 -3.90 8.74 7.88
CA LYS A 111 -2.79 9.12 8.79
C LYS A 111 -2.93 8.49 10.17
N SER A 112 -4.14 8.05 10.53
CA SER A 112 -4.40 7.39 11.81
C SER A 112 -5.38 6.22 11.62
N LYS A 113 -5.48 5.38 12.64
CA LYS A 113 -6.44 4.26 12.67
C LYS A 113 -7.88 4.76 12.62
N GLU A 114 -8.18 5.85 13.30
CA GLU A 114 -9.49 6.46 13.36
C GLU A 114 -9.90 6.96 11.97
N GLU A 115 -9.02 7.72 11.33
CA GLU A 115 -9.22 8.19 9.95
C GLU A 115 -9.37 7.03 8.97
N MET A 116 -8.58 5.95 9.14
CA MET A 116 -8.72 4.74 8.33
C MET A 116 -10.15 4.18 8.43
N ILE A 117 -10.67 4.03 9.64
CA ILE A 117 -12.02 3.49 9.87
C ILE A 117 -13.09 4.40 9.25
N ASP A 118 -12.98 5.70 9.44
CA ASP A 118 -13.94 6.68 8.92
C ASP A 118 -13.93 6.72 7.39
N LYS A 119 -12.75 6.70 6.77
CA LYS A 119 -12.61 6.63 5.31
C LYS A 119 -13.14 5.32 4.73
N VAL A 120 -12.89 4.18 5.39
CA VAL A 120 -13.47 2.89 4.97
C VAL A 120 -15.00 2.98 4.97
N ARG A 121 -15.62 3.46 6.06
CA ARG A 121 -17.08 3.63 6.13
C ARG A 121 -17.60 4.57 5.06
N PHE A 122 -16.90 5.69 4.82
CA PHE A 122 -17.28 6.66 3.81
C PHE A 122 -17.23 6.05 2.41
N TYR A 123 -16.10 5.46 2.02
CA TYR A 123 -15.94 4.94 0.66
C TYR A 123 -16.73 3.66 0.40
N LEU A 124 -17.00 2.83 1.40
CA LEU A 124 -17.83 1.62 1.23
C LEU A 124 -19.34 1.91 1.15
N SER A 125 -19.77 3.12 1.49
CA SER A 125 -21.19 3.50 1.34
C SER A 125 -21.63 3.36 -0.12
N GLU A 126 -22.83 2.82 -0.35
CA GLU A 126 -23.43 2.69 -1.69
C GLU A 126 -23.57 4.04 -2.41
N LYS A 127 -23.87 5.10 -1.65
CA LYS A 127 -23.96 6.48 -2.17
C LYS A 127 -22.66 6.97 -2.81
N LYS A 128 -21.54 6.33 -2.50
CA LYS A 128 -20.20 6.68 -3.00
C LYS A 128 -19.72 5.83 -4.18
N PHE A 129 -20.61 5.02 -4.76
CA PHE A 129 -20.27 4.19 -5.92
C PHE A 129 -19.67 5.02 -7.07
N LYS A 130 -20.36 6.09 -7.48
CA LYS A 130 -19.89 6.97 -8.58
C LYS A 130 -18.53 7.62 -8.27
N LEU A 131 -18.29 8.00 -7.02
CA LEU A 131 -17.01 8.54 -6.57
C LEU A 131 -15.90 7.50 -6.69
N ARG A 132 -16.17 6.27 -6.26
CA ARG A 132 -15.18 5.18 -6.43
C ARG A 132 -14.83 4.93 -7.89
N GLU A 133 -15.83 4.91 -8.77
CA GLU A 133 -15.58 4.72 -10.21
C GLU A 133 -14.77 5.87 -10.81
N SER A 134 -15.02 7.12 -10.39
CA SER A 134 -14.19 8.25 -10.85
C SER A 134 -12.74 8.16 -10.37
N ILE A 135 -12.52 7.71 -9.12
CA ILE A 135 -11.17 7.50 -8.58
C ILE A 135 -10.46 6.38 -9.35
N ARG A 136 -11.11 5.24 -9.59
CA ARG A 136 -10.57 4.13 -10.37
C ARG A 136 -10.08 4.57 -11.74
N TYR A 137 -10.94 5.29 -12.43
CA TYR A 137 -10.64 5.79 -13.78
C TYR A 137 -9.45 6.77 -13.78
N ALA A 138 -9.45 7.73 -12.86
CA ALA A 138 -8.37 8.72 -12.75
C ALA A 138 -7.03 8.05 -12.37
N ALA A 139 -7.05 7.16 -11.37
CA ALA A 139 -5.88 6.42 -10.92
C ALA A 139 -5.27 5.57 -12.05
N ARG A 140 -6.11 4.84 -12.78
CA ARG A 140 -5.67 4.04 -13.92
C ARG A 140 -5.09 4.90 -15.02
N THR A 141 -5.76 5.99 -15.41
CA THR A 141 -5.28 6.92 -16.43
C THR A 141 -3.91 7.49 -16.07
N ARG A 142 -3.71 7.89 -14.80
CA ARG A 142 -2.43 8.36 -14.30
C ARG A 142 -1.36 7.28 -14.40
N ALA A 143 -1.66 6.07 -13.91
CA ALA A 143 -0.72 4.96 -13.89
C ALA A 143 -0.30 4.54 -15.31
N GLU A 144 -1.24 4.40 -16.24
CA GLU A 144 -0.96 4.06 -17.64
C GLU A 144 -0.12 5.14 -18.34
N LYS A 145 -0.38 6.42 -18.06
CA LYS A 145 0.33 7.54 -18.69
C LYS A 145 1.74 7.74 -18.15
N GLU A 146 1.96 7.59 -16.84
CA GLU A 146 3.19 8.09 -16.20
C GLU A 146 4.01 6.99 -15.50
N HIS A 147 3.41 5.84 -15.17
CA HIS A 147 4.03 4.86 -14.30
C HIS A 147 4.27 3.49 -14.92
N THR A 148 4.18 3.36 -16.25
CA THR A 148 4.56 2.14 -16.94
C THR A 148 6.06 1.90 -16.83
N TRP A 149 6.50 0.65 -17.02
CA TRP A 149 7.93 0.33 -17.10
C TRP A 149 8.63 1.09 -18.23
N PHE A 150 7.93 1.29 -19.34
CA PHE A 150 8.45 2.10 -20.45
C PHE A 150 8.78 3.52 -19.99
N ASN A 151 7.83 4.21 -19.33
CA ASN A 151 8.03 5.58 -18.85
C ASN A 151 9.18 5.66 -17.85
N ARG A 152 9.28 4.69 -16.92
CA ARG A 152 10.32 4.63 -15.90
C ARG A 152 11.70 4.40 -16.50
N PHE A 153 11.84 3.46 -17.41
CA PHE A 153 13.11 3.22 -18.08
C PHE A 153 13.51 4.38 -18.97
N SER A 154 12.58 4.97 -19.72
CA SER A 154 12.85 6.17 -20.51
C SER A 154 13.36 7.32 -19.64
N HIS A 155 12.76 7.53 -18.48
CA HIS A 155 13.23 8.56 -17.54
C HIS A 155 14.66 8.28 -17.05
N VAL A 156 14.98 7.04 -16.68
CA VAL A 156 16.33 6.66 -16.25
C VAL A 156 17.35 6.83 -17.39
N LEU A 157 17.03 6.35 -18.59
CA LEU A 157 17.94 6.44 -19.75
C LEU A 157 18.20 7.90 -20.14
N ASN A 158 17.16 8.74 -20.15
CA ASN A 158 17.31 10.17 -20.43
C ASN A 158 18.19 10.87 -19.38
N ASN A 159 18.05 10.54 -18.09
CA ASN A 159 18.89 11.10 -17.03
C ASN A 159 20.36 10.63 -17.14
N LEU A 160 20.61 9.49 -17.74
CA LEU A 160 21.95 8.95 -17.98
C LEU A 160 22.52 9.39 -19.36
N ASN A 161 21.78 10.20 -20.14
CA ASN A 161 22.13 10.60 -21.52
C ASN A 161 22.41 9.39 -22.45
N ILE A 162 21.71 8.28 -22.23
CA ILE A 162 21.75 7.09 -23.09
C ILE A 162 20.55 7.16 -24.04
N HIS A 163 20.85 7.28 -25.35
CA HIS A 163 19.85 7.37 -26.42
C HIS A 163 19.79 6.06 -27.21
#